data_94c0ccd14a586c807aa5e577042177f0
#
_entry.id   94c0ccd14a586c807aa5e577042177f0
#
_cell.length_a   1.000
_cell.length_b   1.000
_cell.length_c   1.000
_cell.angle_alpha   90.00
_cell.angle_beta   90.00
_cell.angle_gamma   90.00
#
_symmetry.space_group_name_H-M   'P 1'
#
loop_
_entity.id
_entity.type
_entity.pdbx_description
1 polymer ?
#
loop_
_entity_poly.entity_id
_entity_poly.type
_entity_poly.pdbx_seq_one_letter_code
_entity_poly.pdbx_strand_id
1 'polypeptide(L)'
;MENQNTSSKSISYIMNTKNWWGPLTFILIISILGVGMIGYQTYIDAPPMSGFRDDKGNTVIDKKTLEHGQEVFHKYALMEYGSFFGDGAQRGPDFTAEALHKMSVFMADFYAKEFTAEKGSAPDEFMMKQINERIKQELKVNRFDKA
;
A
#
# COMPACT_ATOMS: atom_id res chain seq x y z
N MET A 1 -6.70 3.82 -56.60
CA MET A 1 -7.55 2.61 -56.51
C MET A 1 -6.91 1.47 -55.70
N GLU A 2 -5.62 1.51 -55.41
CA GLU A 2 -4.88 0.46 -54.67
C GLU A 2 -5.13 0.43 -53.17
N ASN A 3 -5.37 1.59 -52.54
CA ASN A 3 -5.56 1.71 -51.08
C ASN A 3 -6.90 1.15 -50.55
N GLN A 4 -7.93 1.07 -51.36
CA GLN A 4 -9.23 0.51 -50.93
C GLN A 4 -9.21 -1.04 -50.87
N ASN A 5 -8.40 -1.66 -51.71
CA ASN A 5 -8.32 -3.11 -51.81
C ASN A 5 -7.55 -3.73 -50.61
N THR A 6 -6.55 -3.00 -50.11
CA THR A 6 -5.77 -3.42 -48.94
C THR A 6 -6.58 -3.32 -47.63
N SER A 7 -7.36 -2.25 -47.48
CA SER A 7 -8.23 -2.07 -46.30
C SER A 7 -9.34 -3.12 -46.24
N SER A 8 -9.98 -3.45 -47.36
CA SER A 8 -11.03 -4.48 -47.44
C SER A 8 -10.49 -5.91 -47.10
N LYS A 9 -9.28 -6.23 -47.57
CA LYS A 9 -8.62 -7.50 -47.23
C LYS A 9 -8.26 -7.62 -45.75
N SER A 10 -7.79 -6.56 -45.14
CA SER A 10 -7.48 -6.51 -43.69
C SER A 10 -8.73 -6.71 -42.85
N ILE A 11 -9.83 -6.06 -43.19
CA ILE A 11 -11.10 -6.19 -42.49
C ILE A 11 -11.65 -7.62 -42.60
N SER A 12 -11.65 -8.22 -43.78
CA SER A 12 -12.12 -9.61 -43.99
C SER A 12 -11.24 -10.62 -43.25
N TYR A 13 -9.94 -10.38 -43.08
CA TYR A 13 -9.05 -11.23 -42.30
C TYR A 13 -9.39 -11.17 -40.81
N ILE A 14 -9.66 -9.97 -40.28
CA ILE A 14 -10.05 -9.76 -38.86
C ILE A 14 -11.43 -10.36 -38.57
N MET A 15 -12.38 -10.30 -39.51
CA MET A 15 -13.71 -10.86 -39.33
C MET A 15 -13.79 -12.39 -39.52
N ASN A 16 -12.73 -13.05 -39.97
CA ASN A 16 -12.70 -14.51 -40.05
C ASN A 16 -12.38 -15.12 -38.68
N THR A 17 -13.36 -15.78 -38.08
CA THR A 17 -13.25 -16.40 -36.75
C THR A 17 -12.11 -17.42 -36.63
N LYS A 18 -11.70 -18.07 -37.71
CA LYS A 18 -10.53 -18.95 -37.71
C LYS A 18 -9.21 -18.23 -37.39
N ASN A 19 -9.13 -16.92 -37.67
CA ASN A 19 -7.91 -16.13 -37.44
C ASN A 19 -7.87 -15.49 -36.04
N TRP A 20 -8.93 -15.61 -35.25
CA TRP A 20 -9.02 -14.99 -33.91
C TRP A 20 -8.15 -15.70 -32.87
N TRP A 21 -7.75 -16.93 -33.10
CA TRP A 21 -6.89 -17.66 -32.18
C TRP A 21 -5.53 -16.99 -31.98
N GLY A 22 -4.94 -16.41 -33.03
CA GLY A 22 -3.68 -15.71 -32.93
C GLY A 22 -3.74 -14.49 -31.99
N PRO A 23 -4.60 -13.47 -32.29
CA PRO A 23 -4.77 -12.32 -31.42
C PRO A 23 -5.22 -12.69 -30.00
N LEU A 24 -6.12 -13.67 -29.85
CA LEU A 24 -6.59 -14.14 -28.55
C LEU A 24 -5.45 -14.70 -27.70
N THR A 25 -4.66 -15.60 -28.30
CA THR A 25 -3.50 -16.20 -27.63
C THR A 25 -2.46 -15.13 -27.25
N PHE A 26 -2.22 -14.18 -28.13
CA PHE A 26 -1.31 -13.05 -27.87
C PHE A 26 -1.77 -12.22 -26.68
N ILE A 27 -3.05 -11.81 -26.65
CA ILE A 27 -3.62 -11.06 -25.53
C ILE A 27 -3.56 -11.87 -24.23
N LEU A 28 -3.87 -13.17 -24.29
CA LEU A 28 -3.80 -14.05 -23.13
C LEU A 28 -2.40 -14.14 -22.54
N ILE A 29 -1.37 -14.31 -23.39
CA ILE A 29 0.02 -14.37 -22.98
C ILE A 29 0.44 -13.05 -22.31
N ILE A 30 0.14 -11.90 -22.93
CA ILE A 30 0.46 -10.59 -22.35
C ILE A 30 -0.26 -10.40 -21.01
N SER A 31 -1.52 -10.79 -20.90
CA SER A 31 -2.28 -10.70 -19.66
C SER A 31 -1.66 -11.55 -18.54
N ILE A 32 -1.29 -12.80 -18.85
CA ILE A 32 -0.63 -13.68 -17.87
C ILE A 32 0.72 -13.12 -17.44
N LEU A 33 1.53 -12.60 -18.37
CA LEU A 33 2.81 -11.97 -18.05
C LEU A 33 2.61 -10.71 -17.19
N GLY A 34 1.61 -9.89 -17.52
CA GLY A 34 1.28 -8.69 -16.74
C GLY A 34 0.84 -9.02 -15.31
N VAL A 35 -0.08 -9.97 -15.15
CA VAL A 35 -0.54 -10.42 -13.83
C VAL A 35 0.61 -11.08 -13.04
N GLY A 36 1.43 -11.89 -13.70
CA GLY A 36 2.61 -12.50 -13.07
C GLY A 36 3.61 -11.47 -12.58
N MET A 37 3.88 -10.42 -13.38
CA MET A 37 4.77 -9.33 -12.99
C MET A 37 4.22 -8.53 -11.80
N ILE A 38 2.92 -8.19 -11.81
CA ILE A 38 2.28 -7.50 -10.71
C ILE A 38 2.32 -8.36 -9.44
N GLY A 39 1.98 -9.64 -9.54
CA GLY A 39 2.04 -10.58 -8.42
C GLY A 39 3.45 -10.71 -7.83
N TYR A 40 4.46 -10.79 -8.68
CA TYR A 40 5.86 -10.81 -8.26
C TYR A 40 6.26 -9.54 -7.51
N GLN A 41 5.89 -8.37 -8.05
CA GLN A 41 6.20 -7.09 -7.42
C GLN A 41 5.45 -6.93 -6.08
N THR A 42 4.19 -7.32 -6.03
CA THR A 42 3.40 -7.31 -4.78
C THR A 42 4.03 -8.20 -3.70
N TYR A 43 4.57 -9.36 -4.10
CA TYR A 43 5.24 -10.26 -3.16
C TYR A 43 6.56 -9.68 -2.62
N ILE A 44 7.36 -9.03 -3.47
CA ILE A 44 8.64 -8.41 -3.07
C ILE A 44 8.40 -7.19 -2.17
N ASP A 45 7.40 -6.38 -2.50
CA ASP A 45 7.08 -5.15 -1.79
C ASP A 45 6.12 -5.37 -0.61
N ALA A 46 5.75 -6.63 -0.33
CA ALA A 46 4.91 -6.96 0.81
C ALA A 46 5.55 -6.44 2.11
N PRO A 47 4.78 -5.75 2.97
CA PRO A 47 5.30 -5.24 4.23
C PRO A 47 5.78 -6.40 5.11
N PRO A 48 6.93 -6.24 5.79
CA PRO A 48 7.48 -7.30 6.62
C PRO A 48 6.60 -7.54 7.85
N MET A 49 6.26 -8.78 8.11
CA MET A 49 5.69 -9.19 9.39
C MET A 49 6.81 -9.39 10.41
N SER A 50 7.20 -8.32 11.09
CA SER A 50 8.15 -8.37 12.20
C SER A 50 7.45 -8.16 13.53
N GLY A 51 7.98 -8.75 14.60
CA GLY A 51 7.52 -8.44 15.96
C GLY A 51 7.94 -7.02 16.37
N PHE A 52 7.25 -6.48 17.37
CA PHE A 52 7.54 -5.15 17.93
C PHE A 52 8.26 -5.31 19.26
N ARG A 53 9.28 -4.49 19.49
CA ARG A 53 10.05 -4.43 20.74
C ARG A 53 9.97 -3.03 21.33
N ASP A 54 10.06 -2.97 22.65
CA ASP A 54 10.19 -1.69 23.38
C ASP A 54 11.65 -1.16 23.31
N ASP A 55 11.86 0.05 23.82
CA ASP A 55 13.19 0.68 23.89
C ASP A 55 14.19 -0.12 24.75
N LYS A 56 13.70 -1.02 25.63
CA LYS A 56 14.49 -1.89 26.48
C LYS A 56 14.79 -3.25 25.86
N GLY A 57 14.32 -3.47 24.61
CA GLY A 57 14.51 -4.70 23.87
C GLY A 57 13.52 -5.82 24.20
N ASN A 58 12.52 -5.59 25.09
CA ASN A 58 11.51 -6.60 25.40
C ASN A 58 10.52 -6.71 24.23
N THR A 59 10.11 -7.92 23.92
CA THR A 59 9.12 -8.16 22.87
C THR A 59 7.73 -7.77 23.39
N VAL A 60 7.12 -6.74 22.77
CA VAL A 60 5.75 -6.30 23.08
C VAL A 60 4.73 -7.14 22.34
N ILE A 61 4.97 -7.39 21.04
CA ILE A 61 4.16 -8.24 20.20
C ILE A 61 5.11 -9.08 19.35
N ASP A 62 4.98 -10.40 19.42
CA ASP A 62 5.76 -11.31 18.60
C ASP A 62 5.07 -11.59 17.24
N LYS A 63 5.83 -12.15 16.30
CA LYS A 63 5.33 -12.52 14.99
C LYS A 63 4.16 -13.51 15.05
N LYS A 64 4.22 -14.48 15.96
CA LYS A 64 3.16 -15.48 16.12
C LYS A 64 1.84 -14.87 16.58
N THR A 65 1.90 -13.88 17.47
CA THR A 65 0.73 -13.13 17.91
C THR A 65 0.09 -12.36 16.75
N LEU A 66 0.90 -11.78 15.86
CA LEU A 66 0.41 -11.10 14.66
C LEU A 66 -0.26 -12.09 13.69
N GLU A 67 0.41 -13.20 13.40
CA GLU A 67 -0.13 -14.25 12.53
C GLU A 67 -1.46 -14.82 13.08
N HIS A 68 -1.51 -15.09 14.39
CA HIS A 68 -2.74 -15.53 15.02
C HIS A 68 -3.85 -14.47 14.98
N GLY A 69 -3.51 -13.21 15.20
CA GLY A 69 -4.46 -12.09 15.04
C GLY A 69 -5.02 -12.02 13.62
N GLN A 70 -4.21 -12.22 12.59
CA GLN A 70 -4.64 -12.28 11.20
C GLN A 70 -5.58 -13.47 10.93
N GLU A 71 -5.27 -14.65 11.46
CA GLU A 71 -6.16 -15.83 11.38
C GLU A 71 -7.53 -15.57 12.01
N VAL A 72 -7.55 -14.96 13.20
CA VAL A 72 -8.80 -14.59 13.91
C VAL A 72 -9.58 -13.57 13.07
N PHE A 73 -8.91 -12.56 12.53
CA PHE A 73 -9.53 -11.54 11.69
C PHE A 73 -10.22 -12.14 10.47
N HIS A 74 -9.55 -13.07 9.78
CA HIS A 74 -10.14 -13.79 8.64
C HIS A 74 -11.26 -14.76 9.06
N LYS A 75 -11.04 -15.52 10.12
CA LYS A 75 -11.99 -16.53 10.61
C LYS A 75 -13.34 -15.95 10.98
N TYR A 76 -13.35 -14.76 11.57
CA TYR A 76 -14.57 -14.11 12.04
C TYR A 76 -15.08 -13.03 11.08
N ALA A 77 -14.53 -12.96 9.87
CA ALA A 77 -14.91 -11.97 8.84
C ALA A 77 -14.92 -10.52 9.36
N LEU A 78 -13.94 -10.16 10.21
CA LEU A 78 -13.87 -8.85 10.85
C LEU A 78 -13.66 -7.70 9.86
N MET A 79 -13.42 -8.01 8.58
CA MET A 79 -13.34 -7.03 7.48
C MET A 79 -14.64 -6.23 7.30
N GLU A 80 -15.79 -6.71 7.78
CA GLU A 80 -17.02 -5.93 7.80
C GLU A 80 -16.97 -4.74 8.77
N TYR A 81 -16.16 -4.86 9.82
CA TYR A 81 -16.06 -3.87 10.90
C TYR A 81 -14.88 -2.91 10.77
N GLY A 82 -13.99 -3.16 9.84
CA GLY A 82 -12.84 -2.32 9.55
C GLY A 82 -11.95 -2.92 8.47
N SER A 83 -11.09 -2.11 7.87
CA SER A 83 -10.16 -2.53 6.83
C SER A 83 -8.72 -2.25 7.20
N PHE A 84 -7.81 -2.89 6.48
CA PHE A 84 -6.40 -2.55 6.45
C PHE A 84 -6.01 -2.12 5.05
N PHE A 85 -5.07 -1.19 4.92
CA PHE A 85 -4.50 -0.71 3.65
C PHE A 85 -5.52 -0.12 2.66
N GLY A 86 -6.64 0.37 3.13
CA GLY A 86 -7.65 0.99 2.27
C GLY A 86 -8.53 0.00 1.51
N ASP A 87 -8.56 -1.26 1.88
CA ASP A 87 -9.34 -2.33 1.22
C ASP A 87 -10.88 -2.20 1.37
N GLY A 88 -11.34 -1.10 1.98
CA GLY A 88 -12.71 -0.67 1.87
C GLY A 88 -13.73 -1.49 2.64
N ALA A 89 -13.66 -1.51 3.97
CA ALA A 89 -14.82 -1.91 4.76
C ALA A 89 -15.94 -0.89 4.56
N GLN A 90 -17.14 -1.34 4.19
CA GLN A 90 -18.29 -0.45 3.98
C GLN A 90 -18.82 0.17 5.28
N ARG A 91 -18.47 -0.37 6.44
CA ARG A 91 -19.09 -0.03 7.74
C ARG A 91 -18.10 0.28 8.85
N GLY A 92 -16.80 0.24 8.60
CA GLY A 92 -15.79 0.42 9.63
C GLY A 92 -14.66 1.34 9.21
N PRO A 93 -13.85 1.82 10.17
CA PRO A 93 -12.69 2.63 9.88
C PRO A 93 -11.62 1.82 9.17
N ASP A 94 -10.74 2.49 8.44
CA ASP A 94 -9.48 1.91 8.03
C ASP A 94 -8.48 1.98 9.20
N PHE A 95 -8.13 0.83 9.75
CA PHE A 95 -7.24 0.74 10.91
C PHE A 95 -5.83 1.21 10.60
N THR A 96 -5.37 1.08 9.35
CA THR A 96 -4.07 1.62 8.90
C THR A 96 -4.10 3.14 8.89
N ALA A 97 -5.16 3.74 8.37
CA ALA A 97 -5.32 5.19 8.38
C ALA A 97 -5.45 5.74 9.81
N GLU A 98 -6.18 5.03 10.68
CA GLU A 98 -6.29 5.40 12.09
C GLU A 98 -4.94 5.31 12.82
N ALA A 99 -4.17 4.25 12.59
CA ALA A 99 -2.84 4.10 13.16
C ALA A 99 -1.89 5.22 12.69
N LEU A 100 -1.86 5.50 11.38
CA LEU A 100 -1.06 6.60 10.81
C LEU A 100 -1.47 7.96 11.37
N HIS A 101 -2.76 8.20 11.54
CA HIS A 101 -3.25 9.43 12.16
C HIS A 101 -2.76 9.57 13.61
N LYS A 102 -2.92 8.52 14.43
CA LYS A 102 -2.44 8.51 15.82
C LYS A 102 -0.93 8.69 15.92
N MET A 103 -0.17 8.03 15.04
CA MET A 103 1.29 8.21 14.95
C MET A 103 1.65 9.66 14.63
N SER A 104 1.00 10.28 13.64
CA SER A 104 1.29 11.65 13.23
C SER A 104 0.96 12.65 14.34
N VAL A 105 -0.15 12.46 15.06
CA VAL A 105 -0.52 13.30 16.22
C VAL A 105 0.50 13.18 17.34
N PHE A 106 0.90 11.94 17.67
CA PHE A 106 1.93 11.70 18.70
C PHE A 106 3.27 12.34 18.34
N MET A 107 3.71 12.18 17.07
CA MET A 107 4.94 12.79 16.59
C MET A 107 4.88 14.32 16.64
N ALA A 108 3.73 14.92 16.29
CA ALA A 108 3.55 16.37 16.35
C ALA A 108 3.67 16.89 17.80
N ASP A 109 3.04 16.21 18.75
CA ASP A 109 3.13 16.54 20.17
C ASP A 109 4.57 16.38 20.70
N PHE A 110 5.25 15.30 20.31
CA PHE A 110 6.65 15.06 20.67
C PHE A 110 7.56 16.17 20.16
N TYR A 111 7.52 16.51 18.88
CA TYR A 111 8.37 17.58 18.31
C TYR A 111 8.01 18.97 18.83
N ALA A 112 6.73 19.23 19.14
CA ALA A 112 6.35 20.49 19.76
C ALA A 112 6.92 20.63 21.17
N LYS A 113 6.94 19.55 21.96
CA LYS A 113 7.56 19.52 23.29
C LYS A 113 9.07 19.66 23.22
N GLU A 114 9.73 18.97 22.27
CA GLU A 114 11.18 19.10 22.03
C GLU A 114 11.55 20.55 21.69
N PHE A 115 10.81 21.16 20.76
CA PHE A 115 10.98 22.57 20.41
C PHE A 115 10.81 23.51 21.61
N THR A 116 9.77 23.27 22.42
CA THR A 116 9.51 24.09 23.62
C THR A 116 10.64 23.96 24.65
N ALA A 117 11.18 22.75 24.80
CA ALA A 117 12.33 22.52 25.70
C ALA A 117 13.61 23.23 25.23
N GLU A 118 13.84 23.30 23.91
CA GLU A 118 15.00 23.94 23.33
C GLU A 118 14.89 25.49 23.30
N LYS A 119 13.72 26.01 22.94
CA LYS A 119 13.50 27.45 22.68
C LYS A 119 12.83 28.19 23.83
N GLY A 120 12.29 27.49 24.83
CA GLY A 120 11.60 28.09 25.98
C GLY A 120 10.23 28.68 25.65
N SER A 121 9.72 28.52 24.43
CA SER A 121 8.41 29.00 23.98
C SER A 121 7.71 27.94 23.14
N ALA A 122 6.37 27.93 23.17
CA ALA A 122 5.58 27.07 22.32
C ALA A 122 5.80 27.41 20.84
N PRO A 123 5.78 26.39 19.93
CA PRO A 123 5.93 26.62 18.50
C PRO A 123 4.77 27.48 17.97
N ASP A 124 5.10 28.46 17.13
CA ASP A 124 4.13 29.25 16.40
C ASP A 124 3.50 28.47 15.21
N GLU A 125 2.55 29.05 14.51
CA GLU A 125 1.88 28.40 13.38
C GLU A 125 2.85 28.02 12.26
N PHE A 126 3.87 28.84 12.00
CA PHE A 126 4.87 28.57 11.00
C PHE A 126 5.74 27.35 11.37
N MET A 127 6.17 27.29 12.62
CA MET A 127 6.95 26.16 13.15
C MET A 127 6.12 24.87 13.17
N MET A 128 4.84 24.94 13.56
CA MET A 128 3.94 23.79 13.49
C MET A 128 3.81 23.27 12.07
N LYS A 129 3.77 24.13 11.07
CA LYS A 129 3.75 23.72 9.66
C LYS A 129 5.04 22.99 9.26
N GLN A 130 6.18 23.47 9.70
CA GLN A 130 7.48 22.80 9.46
C GLN A 130 7.54 21.42 10.14
N ILE A 131 7.08 21.33 11.39
CA ILE A 131 6.96 20.05 12.11
C ILE A 131 6.09 19.06 11.32
N ASN A 132 4.94 19.50 10.85
CA ASN A 132 4.03 18.65 10.06
C ASN A 132 4.64 18.18 8.74
N GLU A 133 5.39 19.04 8.04
CA GLU A 133 6.10 18.64 6.81
C GLU A 133 7.24 17.66 7.10
N ARG A 134 7.98 17.84 8.20
CA ARG A 134 8.97 16.86 8.66
C ARG A 134 8.33 15.50 8.95
N ILE A 135 7.21 15.46 9.67
CA ILE A 135 6.47 14.23 9.97
C ILE A 135 6.04 13.51 8.68
N LYS A 136 5.50 14.24 7.72
CA LYS A 136 5.12 13.66 6.41
C LYS A 136 6.32 13.03 5.69
N GLN A 137 7.47 13.67 5.74
CA GLN A 137 8.69 13.13 5.13
C GLN A 137 9.16 11.88 5.87
N GLU A 138 9.19 11.92 7.20
CA GLU A 138 9.63 10.79 8.02
C GLU A 138 8.74 9.55 7.88
N LEU A 139 7.42 9.74 7.78
CA LEU A 139 6.48 8.64 7.57
C LEU A 139 6.54 8.03 6.16
N LYS A 140 7.05 8.77 5.17
CA LYS A 140 7.23 8.26 3.80
C LYS A 140 8.52 7.48 3.58
N VAL A 141 9.50 7.66 4.44
CA VAL A 141 10.79 6.98 4.28
C VAL A 141 10.68 5.53 4.73
N ASN A 142 10.88 4.62 3.81
CA ASN A 142 11.02 3.20 4.16
C ASN A 142 12.39 2.99 4.81
N ARG A 143 12.40 2.80 6.13
CA ARG A 143 13.60 2.51 6.93
C ARG A 143 13.76 1.02 7.22
N PHE A 144 12.93 0.18 6.62
CA PHE A 144 13.03 -1.26 6.78
C PHE A 144 14.18 -1.77 5.94
N ASP A 145 15.23 -2.24 6.61
CA ASP A 145 16.37 -2.89 5.99
C ASP A 145 16.04 -4.38 5.85
N LYS A 146 15.96 -4.86 4.61
CA LYS A 146 15.85 -6.29 4.33
C LYS A 146 17.24 -6.89 4.53
N ALA A 147 17.62 -7.16 5.80
CA ALA A 147 18.83 -7.89 6.11
C ALA A 147 18.69 -9.37 5.74
#